data_47a117df9f82dd8c864a5e5bf23fe077
#
_entry.id   47a117df9f82dd8c864a5e5bf23fe077
#
_cell.length_a   1.000
_cell.length_b   1.000
_cell.length_c   1.000
_cell.angle_alpha   90.00
_cell.angle_beta   90.00
_cell.angle_gamma   90.00
#
_symmetry.space_group_name_H-M   'P 1'
#
loop_
_entity.id
_entity.type
_entity.pdbx_description
1 polymer ?
#
loop_
_entity_poly.entity_id
_entity_poly.type
_entity_poly.pdbx_seq_one_letter_code
_entity_poly.pdbx_strand_id
1 'polypeptide(L)'
;MGRAEEAAQADFLQEALPEDLALKQRALRDLAPHLAEVRAIASSSSTFTADQIAEATGLGNRLLIGHPCNPPWLMPIVEISPGSACNPQAIEAARGIYENAGKTVLTLRKPMKGHLVNRLQIALWREALHLVVSGAASLEDTERAVTEALAPRWCDIGPHSVFALSGGRQGMAGFLDALGPAFQQIFDDLGQPQLDAPTRAALLGAYETADLPPLTSLARLRDSNLPQRLAAKTPVSRK
;
A
#
# COMPACT_ATOMS: atom_id res chain seq x y z
N MET A 1 -12.67 -8.84 -26.24
CA MET A 1 -12.31 -7.43 -26.00
C MET A 1 -13.57 -6.60 -26.13
N GLY A 2 -14.00 -5.91 -25.06
CA GLY A 2 -15.13 -4.99 -25.09
C GLY A 2 -14.82 -3.75 -25.94
N ARG A 3 -15.86 -3.06 -26.37
CA ARG A 3 -15.73 -1.81 -27.14
C ARG A 3 -15.75 -0.62 -26.20
N ALA A 4 -15.12 0.49 -26.60
CA ALA A 4 -15.11 1.73 -25.81
C ALA A 4 -16.53 2.24 -25.49
N GLU A 5 -17.48 2.02 -26.41
CA GLU A 5 -18.88 2.39 -26.23
C GLU A 5 -19.58 1.62 -25.08
N GLU A 6 -19.10 0.44 -24.73
CA GLU A 6 -19.65 -0.34 -23.60
C GLU A 6 -19.32 0.34 -22.25
N ALA A 7 -18.24 1.13 -22.19
CA ALA A 7 -17.92 1.92 -21.02
C ALA A 7 -18.96 3.00 -20.69
N ALA A 8 -19.72 3.47 -21.68
CA ALA A 8 -20.78 4.46 -21.51
C ALA A 8 -21.96 3.97 -20.65
N GLN A 9 -22.10 2.65 -20.46
CA GLN A 9 -23.16 2.04 -19.66
C GLN A 9 -22.69 1.70 -18.23
N ALA A 10 -21.43 1.98 -17.90
CA ALA A 10 -20.86 1.65 -16.60
C ALA A 10 -21.06 2.79 -15.59
N ASP A 11 -21.40 2.44 -14.34
CA ASP A 11 -21.40 3.41 -13.24
C ASP A 11 -20.00 3.71 -12.71
N PHE A 12 -19.06 2.79 -12.95
CA PHE A 12 -17.70 2.81 -12.42
C PHE A 12 -16.70 2.23 -13.42
N LEU A 13 -15.53 2.86 -13.53
CA LEU A 13 -14.41 2.35 -14.32
C LEU A 13 -13.23 2.05 -13.43
N GLN A 14 -12.68 0.81 -13.51
CA GLN A 14 -11.40 0.44 -12.91
C GLN A 14 -10.35 0.30 -14.00
N GLU A 15 -9.37 1.21 -14.03
CA GLU A 15 -8.20 1.12 -14.89
C GLU A 15 -7.13 0.23 -14.22
N ALA A 16 -6.66 -0.80 -14.92
CA ALA A 16 -5.68 -1.77 -14.43
C ALA A 16 -4.60 -2.08 -15.49
N LEU A 17 -4.24 -1.09 -16.30
CA LEU A 17 -3.17 -1.20 -17.29
C LEU A 17 -1.79 -1.31 -16.62
N PRO A 18 -0.75 -1.76 -17.35
CA PRO A 18 0.63 -1.74 -16.85
C PRO A 18 1.04 -0.39 -16.26
N GLU A 19 2.01 -0.40 -15.36
CA GLU A 19 2.46 0.78 -14.61
C GLU A 19 3.32 1.72 -15.49
N ASP A 20 2.68 2.26 -16.52
CA ASP A 20 3.21 3.23 -17.49
C ASP A 20 2.27 4.43 -17.55
N LEU A 21 2.77 5.59 -17.10
CA LEU A 21 1.96 6.81 -16.98
C LEU A 21 1.40 7.25 -18.33
N ALA A 22 2.22 7.23 -19.38
CA ALA A 22 1.80 7.67 -20.70
C ALA A 22 0.73 6.75 -21.31
N LEU A 23 0.83 5.44 -21.04
CA LEU A 23 -0.18 4.46 -21.45
C LEU A 23 -1.51 4.69 -20.74
N LYS A 24 -1.48 4.87 -19.41
CA LYS A 24 -2.68 5.14 -18.60
C LYS A 24 -3.38 6.44 -19.04
N GLN A 25 -2.62 7.52 -19.18
CA GLN A 25 -3.14 8.82 -19.66
C GLN A 25 -3.75 8.72 -21.06
N ARG A 26 -3.09 8.03 -21.99
CA ARG A 26 -3.56 7.82 -23.35
C ARG A 26 -4.88 7.06 -23.36
N ALA A 27 -4.94 5.93 -22.69
CA ALA A 27 -6.14 5.10 -22.61
C ALA A 27 -7.33 5.85 -22.00
N LEU A 28 -7.11 6.62 -20.94
CA LEU A 28 -8.17 7.42 -20.31
C LEU A 28 -8.63 8.59 -21.19
N ARG A 29 -7.72 9.24 -21.93
CA ARG A 29 -8.11 10.27 -22.91
C ARG A 29 -8.98 9.70 -24.03
N ASP A 30 -8.59 8.54 -24.56
CA ASP A 30 -9.33 7.88 -25.63
C ASP A 30 -10.72 7.44 -25.18
N LEU A 31 -10.87 7.05 -23.91
CA LEU A 31 -12.15 6.68 -23.30
C LEU A 31 -12.99 7.87 -22.85
N ALA A 32 -12.39 9.04 -22.59
CA ALA A 32 -13.08 10.18 -21.98
C ALA A 32 -14.41 10.57 -22.64
N PRO A 33 -14.54 10.54 -23.99
CA PRO A 33 -15.82 10.84 -24.65
C PRO A 33 -16.96 9.88 -24.28
N HIS A 34 -16.65 8.66 -23.84
CA HIS A 34 -17.60 7.60 -23.48
C HIS A 34 -17.91 7.55 -21.98
N LEU A 35 -17.24 8.35 -21.15
CA LEU A 35 -17.34 8.27 -19.70
C LEU A 35 -18.24 9.34 -19.07
N ALA A 36 -19.15 9.96 -19.84
CA ALA A 36 -19.99 11.06 -19.36
C ALA A 36 -20.78 10.67 -18.09
N GLU A 37 -21.40 9.51 -18.09
CA GLU A 37 -22.26 9.01 -17.00
C GLU A 37 -21.51 8.24 -15.91
N VAL A 38 -20.23 7.93 -16.12
CA VAL A 38 -19.42 7.21 -15.12
C VAL A 38 -19.21 8.07 -13.88
N ARG A 39 -19.66 7.59 -12.74
CA ARG A 39 -19.67 8.33 -11.46
C ARG A 39 -18.29 8.46 -10.82
N ALA A 40 -17.46 7.42 -10.96
CA ALA A 40 -16.09 7.43 -10.50
C ALA A 40 -15.17 6.59 -11.40
N ILE A 41 -13.95 7.08 -11.57
CA ILE A 41 -12.90 6.45 -12.35
C ILE A 41 -11.73 6.17 -11.42
N ALA A 42 -11.40 4.90 -11.23
CA ALA A 42 -10.31 4.48 -10.36
C ALA A 42 -9.16 3.89 -11.17
N SER A 43 -7.94 4.21 -10.80
CA SER A 43 -6.74 3.52 -11.30
C SER A 43 -6.16 2.60 -10.25
N SER A 44 -5.75 1.39 -10.64
CA SER A 44 -5.02 0.44 -9.79
C SER A 44 -3.53 0.78 -9.63
N SER A 45 -3.08 1.96 -10.10
CA SER A 45 -1.67 2.34 -10.00
C SER A 45 -1.14 2.24 -8.58
N SER A 46 0.03 1.64 -8.44
CA SER A 46 0.73 1.49 -7.16
C SER A 46 1.66 2.67 -6.85
N THR A 47 2.09 3.42 -7.86
CA THR A 47 3.14 4.43 -7.71
C THR A 47 2.71 5.84 -8.12
N PHE A 48 1.85 5.99 -9.14
CA PHE A 48 1.37 7.28 -9.61
C PHE A 48 0.25 7.84 -8.74
N THR A 49 0.19 9.16 -8.62
CA THR A 49 -0.96 9.83 -8.02
C THR A 49 -2.10 9.97 -9.04
N ALA A 50 -3.33 10.15 -8.54
CA ALA A 50 -4.47 10.42 -9.39
C ALA A 50 -4.26 11.70 -10.22
N ASP A 51 -3.62 12.73 -9.67
CA ASP A 51 -3.33 13.97 -10.38
C ASP A 51 -2.42 13.75 -11.59
N GLN A 52 -1.36 12.93 -11.42
CA GLN A 52 -0.47 12.58 -12.54
C GLN A 52 -1.21 11.84 -13.65
N ILE A 53 -2.08 10.89 -13.29
CA ILE A 53 -2.86 10.13 -14.28
C ILE A 53 -3.92 11.00 -14.94
N ALA A 54 -4.54 11.92 -14.20
CA ALA A 54 -5.58 12.80 -14.68
C ALA A 54 -5.08 13.90 -15.64
N GLU A 55 -3.77 14.15 -15.65
CA GLU A 55 -3.18 15.21 -16.47
C GLU A 55 -3.57 15.04 -17.94
N ALA A 56 -4.09 16.11 -18.52
CA ALA A 56 -4.56 16.18 -19.92
C ALA A 56 -5.67 15.15 -20.30
N THR A 57 -6.38 14.57 -19.34
CA THR A 57 -7.51 13.64 -19.62
C THR A 57 -8.87 14.30 -19.54
N GLY A 58 -9.00 15.44 -18.86
CA GLY A 58 -10.29 16.08 -18.56
C GLY A 58 -11.12 15.36 -17.47
N LEU A 59 -10.58 14.30 -16.85
CA LEU A 59 -11.31 13.42 -15.93
C LEU A 59 -11.00 13.68 -14.44
N GLY A 60 -10.18 14.68 -14.13
CA GLY A 60 -9.65 14.92 -12.78
C GLY A 60 -10.70 15.07 -11.68
N ASN A 61 -11.89 15.56 -12.01
CA ASN A 61 -12.99 15.73 -11.07
C ASN A 61 -13.61 14.39 -10.60
N ARG A 62 -13.35 13.28 -11.29
CA ARG A 62 -13.89 11.94 -10.99
C ARG A 62 -12.83 10.87 -10.90
N LEU A 63 -11.55 11.22 -11.17
CA LEU A 63 -10.45 10.27 -11.15
C LEU A 63 -9.82 10.21 -9.77
N LEU A 64 -9.66 9.00 -9.29
CA LEU A 64 -8.99 8.65 -8.04
C LEU A 64 -8.12 7.41 -8.23
N ILE A 65 -7.23 7.16 -7.29
CA ILE A 65 -6.61 5.84 -7.17
C ILE A 65 -7.57 4.94 -6.38
N GLY A 66 -7.83 3.75 -6.91
CA GLY A 66 -8.46 2.65 -6.21
C GLY A 66 -7.50 1.48 -6.20
N HIS A 67 -6.53 1.52 -5.28
CA HIS A 67 -5.41 0.59 -5.23
C HIS A 67 -5.74 -0.66 -4.41
N PRO A 68 -5.97 -1.83 -5.02
CA PRO A 68 -6.14 -3.07 -4.28
C PRO A 68 -4.77 -3.57 -3.79
N CYS A 69 -4.71 -3.96 -2.50
CA CYS A 69 -3.50 -4.58 -1.97
C CYS A 69 -3.24 -5.95 -2.62
N ASN A 70 -1.99 -6.25 -2.89
CA ASN A 70 -1.58 -7.50 -3.56
C ASN A 70 -1.43 -8.66 -2.55
N PRO A 71 -1.94 -9.86 -2.83
CA PRO A 71 -2.74 -10.26 -4.00
C PRO A 71 -4.21 -9.83 -3.87
N PRO A 72 -4.81 -9.16 -4.89
CA PRO A 72 -6.11 -8.50 -4.78
C PRO A 72 -7.28 -9.44 -4.53
N TRP A 73 -7.16 -10.73 -4.89
CA TRP A 73 -8.18 -11.75 -4.64
C TRP A 73 -8.18 -12.29 -3.20
N LEU A 74 -7.09 -12.11 -2.44
CA LEU A 74 -6.98 -12.53 -1.04
C LEU A 74 -7.08 -11.35 -0.08
N MET A 75 -6.45 -10.22 -0.42
CA MET A 75 -6.39 -9.07 0.48
C MET A 75 -7.74 -8.34 0.56
N PRO A 76 -8.25 -8.07 1.76
CA PRO A 76 -9.53 -7.40 1.93
C PRO A 76 -9.48 -5.88 1.78
N ILE A 77 -8.31 -5.29 1.57
CA ILE A 77 -8.09 -3.84 1.56
C ILE A 77 -8.06 -3.28 0.14
N VAL A 78 -8.75 -2.15 -0.05
CA VAL A 78 -8.55 -1.22 -1.17
C VAL A 78 -8.26 0.16 -0.60
N GLU A 79 -7.27 0.85 -1.15
CA GLU A 79 -6.93 2.22 -0.80
C GLU A 79 -7.55 3.19 -1.82
N ILE A 80 -8.32 4.16 -1.36
CA ILE A 80 -8.76 5.30 -2.16
C ILE A 80 -7.81 6.47 -1.89
N SER A 81 -7.12 6.94 -2.93
CA SER A 81 -6.33 8.16 -2.90
C SER A 81 -6.88 9.13 -3.96
N PRO A 82 -7.71 10.10 -3.56
CA PRO A 82 -8.32 11.02 -4.51
C PRO A 82 -7.28 11.97 -5.10
N GLY A 83 -7.51 12.42 -6.34
CA GLY A 83 -6.80 13.55 -6.91
C GLY A 83 -7.25 14.87 -6.26
N SER A 84 -6.44 15.90 -6.42
CA SER A 84 -6.70 17.23 -5.83
C SER A 84 -8.01 17.86 -6.33
N ALA A 85 -8.43 17.53 -7.55
CA ALA A 85 -9.67 18.01 -8.17
C ALA A 85 -10.85 17.02 -8.00
N CYS A 86 -10.64 15.84 -7.40
CA CYS A 86 -11.66 14.81 -7.31
C CYS A 86 -12.81 15.24 -6.40
N ASN A 87 -14.04 15.15 -6.87
CA ASN A 87 -15.20 15.54 -6.09
C ASN A 87 -15.59 14.48 -5.05
N PRO A 88 -16.23 14.89 -3.94
CA PRO A 88 -16.64 13.96 -2.87
C PRO A 88 -17.59 12.87 -3.34
N GLN A 89 -18.46 13.16 -4.32
CA GLN A 89 -19.44 12.19 -4.85
C GLN A 89 -18.74 11.02 -5.55
N ALA A 90 -17.66 11.29 -6.30
CA ALA A 90 -16.87 10.22 -6.92
C ALA A 90 -16.15 9.35 -5.87
N ILE A 91 -15.64 9.96 -4.79
CA ILE A 91 -15.01 9.24 -3.69
C ILE A 91 -16.01 8.28 -3.03
N GLU A 92 -17.21 8.78 -2.70
CA GLU A 92 -18.25 7.98 -2.07
C GLU A 92 -18.82 6.91 -3.01
N ALA A 93 -18.95 7.19 -4.31
CA ALA A 93 -19.35 6.20 -5.30
C ALA A 93 -18.33 5.04 -5.37
N ALA A 94 -17.03 5.36 -5.47
CA ALA A 94 -15.98 4.35 -5.47
C ALA A 94 -15.95 3.54 -4.17
N ARG A 95 -16.07 4.22 -3.00
CA ARG A 95 -16.15 3.58 -1.69
C ARG A 95 -17.29 2.56 -1.64
N GLY A 96 -18.50 2.96 -1.99
CA GLY A 96 -19.66 2.09 -1.96
C GLY A 96 -19.50 0.86 -2.85
N ILE A 97 -18.89 1.00 -4.01
CA ILE A 97 -18.62 -0.12 -4.92
C ILE A 97 -17.64 -1.12 -4.32
N TYR A 98 -16.53 -0.65 -3.75
CA TYR A 98 -15.56 -1.53 -3.11
C TYR A 98 -16.13 -2.21 -1.84
N GLU A 99 -16.88 -1.48 -1.01
CA GLU A 99 -17.52 -2.04 0.18
C GLU A 99 -18.58 -3.09 -0.18
N ASN A 100 -19.37 -2.86 -1.23
CA ASN A 100 -20.31 -3.84 -1.77
C ASN A 100 -19.61 -5.08 -2.35
N ALA A 101 -18.38 -4.94 -2.83
CA ALA A 101 -17.52 -6.04 -3.23
C ALA A 101 -16.81 -6.74 -2.04
N GLY A 102 -17.19 -6.43 -0.81
CA GLY A 102 -16.64 -7.02 0.42
C GLY A 102 -15.26 -6.51 0.80
N LYS A 103 -14.83 -5.37 0.25
CA LYS A 103 -13.53 -4.77 0.59
C LYS A 103 -13.65 -3.78 1.75
N THR A 104 -12.63 -3.76 2.59
CA THR A 104 -12.42 -2.67 3.55
C THR A 104 -11.70 -1.52 2.84
N VAL A 105 -12.29 -0.33 2.88
CA VAL A 105 -11.76 0.84 2.18
C VAL A 105 -10.96 1.73 3.13
N LEU A 106 -9.71 2.01 2.79
CA LEU A 106 -8.89 3.05 3.40
C LEU A 106 -8.90 4.27 2.49
N THR A 107 -9.17 5.47 3.03
CA THR A 107 -9.19 6.70 2.23
C THR A 107 -8.13 7.67 2.72
N LEU A 108 -7.24 8.05 1.80
CA LEU A 108 -6.26 9.10 2.04
C LEU A 108 -6.94 10.47 1.95
N ARG A 109 -6.49 11.41 2.76
CA ARG A 109 -7.03 12.79 2.78
C ARG A 109 -6.40 13.69 1.71
N LYS A 110 -5.28 13.26 1.12
CA LYS A 110 -4.56 13.97 0.06
C LYS A 110 -3.77 12.98 -0.80
N PRO A 111 -3.48 13.33 -2.06
CA PRO A 111 -2.68 12.47 -2.93
C PRO A 111 -1.28 12.26 -2.36
N MET A 112 -0.79 11.02 -2.42
CA MET A 112 0.58 10.66 -2.03
C MET A 112 1.10 9.54 -2.94
N LYS A 113 2.35 9.65 -3.40
CA LYS A 113 3.04 8.57 -4.11
C LYS A 113 3.14 7.33 -3.22
N GLY A 114 2.79 6.14 -3.77
CA GLY A 114 2.82 4.88 -3.02
C GLY A 114 1.69 4.73 -1.99
N HIS A 115 0.75 5.66 -1.96
CA HIS A 115 -0.46 5.67 -1.14
C HIS A 115 -0.17 5.45 0.36
N LEU A 116 -0.93 4.65 1.09
CA LEU A 116 -0.72 4.41 2.52
C LEU A 116 0.05 3.11 2.78
N VAL A 117 -0.44 1.98 2.25
CA VAL A 117 0.11 0.65 2.55
C VAL A 117 1.51 0.50 1.98
N ASN A 118 1.73 0.87 0.70
CA ASN A 118 3.06 0.80 0.11
C ASN A 118 4.06 1.73 0.80
N ARG A 119 3.64 2.91 1.27
CA ARG A 119 4.53 3.80 2.01
C ARG A 119 5.03 3.17 3.30
N LEU A 120 4.14 2.54 4.06
CA LEU A 120 4.50 1.84 5.30
C LEU A 120 5.40 0.63 5.00
N GLN A 121 5.06 -0.15 3.99
CA GLN A 121 5.87 -1.30 3.57
C GLN A 121 7.26 -0.89 3.09
N ILE A 122 7.36 0.16 2.26
CA ILE A 122 8.64 0.66 1.75
C ILE A 122 9.48 1.30 2.85
N ALA A 123 8.86 1.99 3.82
CA ALA A 123 9.58 2.54 4.96
C ALA A 123 10.26 1.43 5.79
N LEU A 124 9.55 0.33 6.06
CA LEU A 124 10.11 -0.84 6.71
C LEU A 124 11.21 -1.49 5.87
N TRP A 125 10.95 -1.71 4.57
CA TRP A 125 11.92 -2.33 3.67
C TRP A 125 13.17 -1.48 3.46
N ARG A 126 13.05 -0.14 3.46
CA ARG A 126 14.20 0.76 3.36
C ARG A 126 15.19 0.54 4.51
N GLU A 127 14.68 0.39 5.73
CA GLU A 127 15.52 0.11 6.88
C GLU A 127 16.08 -1.31 6.84
N ALA A 128 15.28 -2.32 6.51
CA ALA A 128 15.76 -3.69 6.32
C ALA A 128 16.88 -3.76 5.25
N LEU A 129 16.73 -3.04 4.15
CA LEU A 129 17.78 -2.91 3.13
C LEU A 129 19.05 -2.28 3.70
N HIS A 130 18.93 -1.18 4.46
CA HIS A 130 20.07 -0.52 5.09
C HIS A 130 20.83 -1.47 6.00
N LEU A 131 20.14 -2.19 6.86
CA LEU A 131 20.75 -3.15 7.80
C LEU A 131 21.54 -4.25 7.08
N VAL A 132 21.01 -4.76 5.97
CA VAL A 132 21.68 -5.79 5.16
C VAL A 132 22.90 -5.23 4.43
N VAL A 133 22.76 -4.12 3.70
CA VAL A 133 23.86 -3.62 2.87
C VAL A 133 24.97 -2.95 3.66
N SER A 134 24.69 -2.48 4.87
CA SER A 134 25.71 -2.00 5.82
C SER A 134 26.40 -3.13 6.58
N GLY A 135 25.93 -4.38 6.47
CA GLY A 135 26.44 -5.52 7.20
C GLY A 135 26.05 -5.55 8.68
N ALA A 136 25.08 -4.73 9.10
CA ALA A 136 24.61 -4.70 10.49
C ALA A 136 23.78 -5.94 10.85
N ALA A 137 23.09 -6.56 9.87
CA ALA A 137 22.33 -7.79 10.06
C ALA A 137 22.35 -8.66 8.80
N SER A 138 22.13 -9.96 8.94
CA SER A 138 21.91 -10.85 7.80
C SER A 138 20.54 -10.61 7.17
N LEU A 139 20.36 -11.06 5.94
CA LEU A 139 19.06 -10.98 5.26
C LEU A 139 18.04 -11.83 6.01
N GLU A 140 18.40 -13.05 6.43
CA GLU A 140 17.56 -13.96 7.19
C GLU A 140 17.09 -13.36 8.52
N ASP A 141 17.98 -12.68 9.25
CA ASP A 141 17.61 -12.06 10.52
C ASP A 141 16.66 -10.89 10.34
N THR A 142 16.81 -10.10 9.26
CA THR A 142 15.83 -9.03 8.95
C THR A 142 14.47 -9.60 8.58
N GLU A 143 14.40 -10.70 7.81
CA GLU A 143 13.14 -11.40 7.51
C GLU A 143 12.48 -11.94 8.78
N ARG A 144 13.26 -12.59 9.66
CA ARG A 144 12.76 -13.14 10.94
C ARG A 144 12.32 -12.04 11.91
N ALA A 145 13.03 -10.94 11.99
CA ALA A 145 12.64 -9.80 12.83
C ALA A 145 11.25 -9.28 12.48
N VAL A 146 10.93 -9.24 11.18
CA VAL A 146 9.61 -8.84 10.73
C VAL A 146 8.57 -9.93 10.97
N THR A 147 8.84 -11.16 10.54
CA THR A 147 7.84 -12.23 10.53
C THR A 147 7.56 -12.84 11.90
N GLU A 148 8.57 -12.87 12.79
CA GLU A 148 8.47 -13.51 14.11
C GLU A 148 8.28 -12.49 15.26
N ALA A 149 8.65 -11.22 15.06
CA ALA A 149 8.54 -10.22 16.13
C ALA A 149 7.52 -9.10 15.82
N LEU A 150 7.57 -8.45 14.65
CA LEU A 150 6.72 -7.31 14.35
C LEU A 150 5.33 -7.75 13.89
N ALA A 151 5.25 -8.56 12.83
CA ALA A 151 4.01 -8.96 12.18
C ALA A 151 3.00 -9.65 13.12
N PRO A 152 3.39 -10.55 14.05
CA PRO A 152 2.43 -11.17 14.96
C PRO A 152 1.63 -10.17 15.79
N ARG A 153 2.26 -9.09 16.26
CA ARG A 153 1.57 -8.03 17.00
C ARG A 153 0.71 -7.15 16.09
N TRP A 154 1.19 -6.89 14.87
CA TRP A 154 0.49 -6.05 13.91
C TRP A 154 -0.68 -6.73 13.23
N CYS A 155 -0.83 -8.04 13.36
CA CYS A 155 -2.05 -8.74 12.95
C CYS A 155 -3.28 -8.26 13.71
N ASP A 156 -3.13 -7.91 14.99
CA ASP A 156 -4.24 -7.52 15.87
C ASP A 156 -4.33 -6.01 16.04
N ILE A 157 -3.19 -5.33 16.25
CA ILE A 157 -3.13 -3.90 16.53
C ILE A 157 -2.03 -3.22 15.68
N GLY A 158 -2.31 -2.01 15.21
CA GLY A 158 -1.37 -1.25 14.40
C GLY A 158 -0.21 -0.64 15.20
N PRO A 159 0.80 -0.07 14.53
CA PRO A 159 2.04 0.40 15.15
C PRO A 159 1.80 1.46 16.23
N HIS A 160 0.89 2.40 16.05
CA HIS A 160 0.59 3.42 17.07
C HIS A 160 0.03 2.79 18.33
N SER A 161 -0.85 1.80 18.23
CA SER A 161 -1.43 1.11 19.38
C SER A 161 -0.39 0.27 20.12
N VAL A 162 0.56 -0.36 19.42
CA VAL A 162 1.69 -1.08 20.03
C VAL A 162 2.51 -0.16 20.91
N PHE A 163 2.84 1.05 20.43
CA PHE A 163 3.61 2.01 21.21
C PHE A 163 2.79 2.64 22.35
N ALA A 164 1.48 2.89 22.13
CA ALA A 164 0.61 3.39 23.19
C ALA A 164 0.50 2.39 24.37
N LEU A 165 0.48 1.08 24.10
CA LEU A 165 0.50 0.05 25.15
C LEU A 165 1.79 0.11 26.00
N SER A 166 2.92 0.48 25.40
CA SER A 166 4.19 0.65 26.11
C SER A 166 4.20 1.84 27.07
N GLY A 167 3.32 2.82 26.91
CA GLY A 167 3.13 3.96 27.82
C GLY A 167 2.24 3.67 29.04
N GLY A 168 1.80 2.42 29.22
CA GLY A 168 0.98 2.00 30.36
C GLY A 168 -0.34 2.77 30.46
N ARG A 169 -0.70 3.23 31.67
CA ARG A 169 -1.97 3.94 31.89
C ARG A 169 -2.08 5.29 31.16
N GLN A 170 -0.94 5.91 30.83
CA GLN A 170 -0.90 7.18 30.12
C GLN A 170 -0.93 7.00 28.59
N GLY A 171 -0.87 5.75 28.09
CA GLY A 171 -0.97 5.47 26.67
C GLY A 171 0.14 6.14 25.85
N MET A 172 -0.22 6.73 24.71
CA MET A 172 0.75 7.39 23.83
C MET A 172 1.51 8.53 24.50
N ALA A 173 0.87 9.30 25.38
CA ALA A 173 1.54 10.38 26.12
C ALA A 173 2.66 9.82 27.00
N GLY A 174 2.38 8.80 27.80
CA GLY A 174 3.40 8.16 28.65
C GLY A 174 4.54 7.53 27.86
N PHE A 175 4.26 6.96 26.69
CA PHE A 175 5.29 6.47 25.78
C PHE A 175 6.19 7.61 25.27
N LEU A 176 5.61 8.70 24.79
CA LEU A 176 6.35 9.85 24.26
C LEU A 176 7.19 10.54 25.34
N ASP A 177 6.65 10.67 26.54
CA ASP A 177 7.36 11.29 27.67
C ASP A 177 8.56 10.44 28.11
N ALA A 178 8.39 9.11 28.16
CA ALA A 178 9.43 8.21 28.65
C ALA A 178 10.49 7.87 27.58
N LEU A 179 10.08 7.65 26.35
CA LEU A 179 10.94 7.09 25.29
C LEU A 179 11.09 8.00 24.07
N GLY A 180 10.30 9.06 23.94
CA GLY A 180 10.31 9.95 22.77
C GLY A 180 11.71 10.46 22.41
N PRO A 181 12.53 10.98 23.35
CA PRO A 181 13.89 11.44 23.06
C PRO A 181 14.81 10.33 22.52
N ALA A 182 14.71 9.12 23.07
CA ALA A 182 15.51 7.98 22.60
C ALA A 182 15.05 7.51 21.20
N PHE A 183 13.75 7.51 20.95
CA PHE A 183 13.19 7.18 19.63
C PHE A 183 13.54 8.23 18.57
N GLN A 184 13.63 9.52 18.96
CA GLN A 184 14.12 10.53 18.03
C GLN A 184 15.54 10.27 17.58
N GLN A 185 16.44 9.84 18.48
CA GLN A 185 17.81 9.45 18.13
C GLN A 185 17.81 8.28 17.13
N ILE A 186 16.93 7.28 17.32
CA ILE A 186 16.79 6.19 16.36
C ILE A 186 16.26 6.71 15.01
N PHE A 187 15.26 7.62 14.99
CA PHE A 187 14.75 8.20 13.75
C PHE A 187 15.85 8.94 12.98
N ASP A 188 16.73 9.64 13.68
CA ASP A 188 17.83 10.38 13.07
C ASP A 188 18.93 9.46 12.51
N ASP A 189 19.06 8.25 13.08
CA ASP A 189 20.03 7.22 12.69
C ASP A 189 19.51 6.27 11.59
N LEU A 190 18.20 6.22 11.33
CA LEU A 190 17.62 5.35 10.31
C LEU A 190 18.25 5.55 8.95
N GLY A 191 18.56 4.44 8.27
CA GLY A 191 19.24 4.42 6.99
C GLY A 191 18.49 5.08 5.84
N GLN A 192 19.26 5.64 4.91
CA GLN A 192 18.74 6.22 3.67
C GLN A 192 19.47 5.63 2.45
N PRO A 193 19.49 4.29 2.27
CA PRO A 193 20.17 3.67 1.15
C PRO A 193 19.56 4.15 -0.17
N GLN A 194 20.42 4.35 -1.15
CA GLN A 194 19.98 4.63 -2.52
C GLN A 194 19.91 3.31 -3.30
N LEU A 195 18.92 3.15 -4.17
CA LEU A 195 18.80 1.96 -5.03
C LEU A 195 19.72 2.11 -6.26
N ASP A 196 21.00 2.40 -6.02
CA ASP A 196 22.06 2.51 -7.01
C ASP A 196 22.69 1.13 -7.34
N ALA A 197 23.65 1.12 -8.25
CA ALA A 197 24.29 -0.12 -8.68
C ALA A 197 25.04 -0.85 -7.55
N PRO A 198 25.80 -0.19 -6.66
CA PRO A 198 26.42 -0.84 -5.52
C PRO A 198 25.43 -1.46 -4.54
N THR A 199 24.41 -0.73 -4.12
CA THR A 199 23.37 -1.22 -3.22
C THR A 199 22.62 -2.42 -3.82
N ARG A 200 22.29 -2.32 -5.12
CA ARG A 200 21.66 -3.42 -5.84
C ARG A 200 22.56 -4.67 -5.87
N ALA A 201 23.85 -4.52 -6.15
CA ALA A 201 24.80 -5.64 -6.18
C ALA A 201 24.94 -6.29 -4.79
N ALA A 202 25.06 -5.48 -3.74
CA ALA A 202 25.14 -5.97 -2.37
C ALA A 202 23.90 -6.76 -1.95
N LEU A 203 22.69 -6.23 -2.24
CA LEU A 203 21.44 -6.92 -1.94
C LEU A 203 21.31 -8.24 -2.70
N LEU A 204 21.64 -8.27 -3.99
CA LEU A 204 21.58 -9.48 -4.80
C LEU A 204 22.58 -10.53 -4.29
N GLY A 205 23.80 -10.13 -3.95
CA GLY A 205 24.79 -11.03 -3.36
C GLY A 205 24.35 -11.60 -2.01
N ALA A 206 23.73 -10.77 -1.15
CA ALA A 206 23.13 -11.25 0.10
C ALA A 206 21.99 -12.24 -0.16
N TYR A 207 21.17 -12.00 -1.19
CA TYR A 207 20.06 -12.89 -1.54
C TYR A 207 20.52 -14.23 -2.12
N GLU A 208 21.63 -14.26 -2.88
CA GLU A 208 22.24 -15.47 -3.44
C GLU A 208 22.85 -16.38 -2.38
N THR A 209 23.34 -15.80 -1.29
CA THR A 209 23.99 -16.55 -0.19
C THR A 209 23.06 -16.86 0.97
N ALA A 210 21.88 -16.23 1.03
CA ALA A 210 20.92 -16.43 2.11
C ALA A 210 20.27 -17.82 2.07
N ASP A 211 20.06 -18.42 3.24
CA ASP A 211 19.32 -19.67 3.39
C ASP A 211 17.80 -19.40 3.41
N LEU A 212 17.29 -18.98 2.26
CA LEU A 212 15.87 -18.71 2.07
C LEU A 212 15.20 -19.79 1.22
N PRO A 213 13.92 -20.11 1.52
CA PRO A 213 13.16 -21.01 0.67
C PRO A 213 13.00 -20.46 -0.76
N PRO A 214 12.91 -21.34 -1.78
CA PRO A 214 12.61 -20.90 -3.15
C PRO A 214 11.35 -20.04 -3.24
N LEU A 215 11.33 -19.05 -4.16
CA LEU A 215 10.20 -18.12 -4.33
C LEU A 215 8.86 -18.82 -4.54
N THR A 216 8.87 -19.98 -5.23
CA THR A 216 7.66 -20.80 -5.44
C THR A 216 7.12 -21.38 -4.12
N SER A 217 8.02 -21.72 -3.18
CA SER A 217 7.65 -22.21 -1.85
C SER A 217 7.12 -21.05 -0.99
N LEU A 218 7.75 -19.89 -1.05
CA LEU A 218 7.28 -18.68 -0.35
C LEU A 218 5.90 -18.24 -0.86
N ALA A 219 5.66 -18.29 -2.17
CA ALA A 219 4.34 -17.98 -2.75
C ALA A 219 3.27 -18.96 -2.24
N ARG A 220 3.55 -20.26 -2.26
CA ARG A 220 2.63 -21.30 -1.73
C ARG A 220 2.36 -21.11 -0.25
N LEU A 221 3.39 -20.83 0.56
CA LEU A 221 3.26 -20.59 1.99
C LEU A 221 2.36 -19.38 2.26
N ARG A 222 2.57 -18.27 1.54
CA ARG A 222 1.72 -17.09 1.62
C ARG A 222 0.27 -17.44 1.28
N ASP A 223 0.03 -18.05 0.14
CA ASP A 223 -1.31 -18.29 -0.40
C ASP A 223 -2.10 -19.31 0.45
N SER A 224 -1.42 -20.26 1.10
CA SER A 224 -2.05 -21.20 2.02
C SER A 224 -2.37 -20.62 3.39
N ASN A 225 -1.49 -19.76 3.93
CA ASN A 225 -1.62 -19.27 5.30
C ASN A 225 -2.43 -17.97 5.40
N LEU A 226 -2.37 -17.11 4.37
CA LEU A 226 -3.02 -15.80 4.40
C LEU A 226 -4.54 -15.87 4.62
N PRO A 227 -5.31 -16.76 3.96
CA PRO A 227 -6.74 -16.88 4.22
C PRO A 227 -7.07 -17.26 5.68
N GLN A 228 -6.27 -18.15 6.26
CA GLN A 228 -6.46 -18.58 7.65
C GLN A 228 -6.18 -17.43 8.64
N ARG A 229 -5.12 -16.66 8.41
CA ARG A 229 -4.78 -15.49 9.22
C ARG A 229 -5.83 -14.39 9.12
N LEU A 230 -6.36 -14.16 7.92
CA LEU A 230 -7.42 -13.18 7.70
C LEU A 230 -8.73 -13.62 8.38
N ALA A 231 -9.08 -14.91 8.34
CA ALA A 231 -10.25 -15.46 9.01
C ALA A 231 -10.14 -15.42 10.54
N ALA A 232 -8.94 -15.58 11.08
CA ALA A 232 -8.68 -15.54 12.53
C ALA A 232 -8.72 -14.13 13.11
N LYS A 233 -8.72 -13.09 12.27
CA LYS A 233 -8.69 -11.69 12.72
C LYS A 233 -10.01 -11.35 13.45
N THR A 234 -9.93 -11.12 14.75
CA THR A 234 -11.07 -10.64 15.53
C THR A 234 -11.25 -9.13 15.27
N PRO A 235 -12.45 -8.67 14.88
CA PRO A 235 -12.69 -7.23 14.77
C PRO A 235 -12.48 -6.55 16.12
N VAL A 236 -11.61 -5.55 16.18
CA VAL A 236 -11.50 -4.71 17.38
C VAL A 236 -12.80 -3.93 17.51
N SER A 237 -13.58 -4.23 18.56
CA SER A 237 -14.80 -3.49 18.87
C SER A 237 -14.46 -2.02 19.08
N ARG A 238 -15.02 -1.16 18.24
CA ARG A 238 -14.97 0.30 18.45
C ARG A 238 -16.07 0.62 19.49
N LYS A 239 -15.63 0.83 20.73
CA LYS A 239 -16.52 1.46 21.74
C LYS A 239 -16.50 2.96 21.52
#